data_fdec7b5f5c7e8117d1ba8e040c6d955f
#
_entry.id   fdec7b5f5c7e8117d1ba8e040c6d955f
#
_cell.length_a   1.000
_cell.length_b   1.000
_cell.length_c   1.000
_cell.angle_alpha   90.00
_cell.angle_beta   90.00
_cell.angle_gamma   90.00
#
_symmetry.space_group_name_H-M   'P 1'
#
loop_
_entity.id
_entity.type
_entity.pdbx_description
1 polymer ?
#
loop_
_entity_poly.entity_id
_entity_poly.type
_entity_poly.pdbx_seq_one_letter_code
_entity_poly.pdbx_strand_id
1 'polypeptide(L)'
;MKGLEIAEAFYNTFGKKMIHDNFLELENKITIGLVGSGSECLGFDDDISKDHDYEPRFIMFVPDDFDDQTIFKLERAYNALPSEFMGLQRKYDHLMLGENVIKISDFYLQKIGNTTGNLSNYEWLSIPSFYLLEATNGKIFNQANNDFMQIREKLSKYPQDIKYKKLAGNLLLMYQSGIYNYERATKRNDF
;
A
#
# COMPACT_ATOMS: atom_id res chain seq x y z
N MET A 1 6.38 -18.34 6.55
CA MET A 1 5.83 -17.15 7.19
C MET A 1 5.43 -16.19 6.09
N LYS A 2 4.27 -15.56 6.18
CA LYS A 2 3.80 -14.61 5.15
C LYS A 2 4.46 -13.24 5.31
N GLY A 3 4.57 -12.47 4.23
CA GLY A 3 5.24 -11.16 4.25
C GLY A 3 4.65 -10.18 5.24
N LEU A 4 3.32 -10.10 5.34
CA LEU A 4 2.66 -9.28 6.35
C LEU A 4 2.96 -9.71 7.80
N GLU A 5 3.16 -11.01 8.05
CA GLU A 5 3.53 -11.52 9.39
C GLU A 5 4.97 -11.13 9.74
N ILE A 6 5.88 -11.18 8.76
CA ILE A 6 7.27 -10.75 8.93
C ILE A 6 7.34 -9.24 9.18
N ALA A 7 6.60 -8.45 8.39
CA ALA A 7 6.51 -7.00 8.54
C ALA A 7 5.98 -6.61 9.95
N GLU A 8 4.91 -7.26 10.40
CA GLU A 8 4.34 -7.04 11.73
C GLU A 8 5.31 -7.47 12.86
N ALA A 9 6.00 -8.60 12.69
CA ALA A 9 7.00 -9.07 13.64
C ALA A 9 8.20 -8.10 13.72
N PHE A 10 8.65 -7.57 12.58
CA PHE A 10 9.70 -6.56 12.50
C PHE A 10 9.30 -5.27 13.21
N TYR A 11 8.09 -4.77 12.95
CA TYR A 11 7.54 -3.61 13.66
C TYR A 11 7.47 -3.85 15.17
N ASN A 12 6.91 -4.98 15.61
CA ASN A 12 6.76 -5.29 17.03
C ASN A 12 8.11 -5.44 17.76
N THR A 13 9.13 -5.94 17.06
CA THR A 13 10.46 -6.17 17.64
C THR A 13 11.27 -4.89 17.72
N PHE A 14 11.26 -4.08 16.68
CA PHE A 14 12.14 -2.92 16.56
C PHE A 14 11.41 -1.59 16.42
N GLY A 15 10.41 -1.51 15.56
CA GLY A 15 9.72 -0.27 15.22
C GLY A 15 8.97 0.33 16.42
N LYS A 16 8.25 -0.49 17.15
CA LYS A 16 7.51 -0.06 18.34
C LYS A 16 8.44 0.54 19.40
N LYS A 17 9.56 -0.12 19.66
CA LYS A 17 10.57 0.38 20.60
C LYS A 17 11.22 1.67 20.10
N MET A 18 11.57 1.73 18.82
CA MET A 18 12.18 2.90 18.19
C MET A 18 11.28 4.14 18.36
N ILE A 19 9.96 4.00 18.12
CA ILE A 19 9.00 5.10 18.26
C ILE A 19 8.85 5.47 19.74
N HIS A 20 8.66 4.50 20.63
CA HIS A 20 8.49 4.75 22.06
C HIS A 20 9.69 5.46 22.68
N ASP A 21 10.91 5.03 22.38
CA ASP A 21 12.13 5.54 22.99
C ASP A 21 12.54 6.92 22.45
N ASN A 22 12.23 7.24 21.18
CA ASN A 22 12.72 8.46 20.53
C ASN A 22 11.62 9.47 20.16
N PHE A 23 10.35 9.05 20.11
CA PHE A 23 9.22 9.85 19.60
C PHE A 23 7.93 9.61 20.43
N LEU A 24 8.05 9.50 21.74
CA LEU A 24 6.93 9.16 22.62
C LEU A 24 5.72 10.08 22.44
N GLU A 25 5.96 11.37 22.20
CA GLU A 25 4.92 12.37 21.97
C GLU A 25 4.19 12.21 20.63
N LEU A 26 4.77 11.45 19.70
CA LEU A 26 4.22 11.17 18.37
C LEU A 26 3.59 9.76 18.29
N GLU A 27 3.82 8.90 19.27
CA GLU A 27 3.39 7.49 19.24
C GLU A 27 1.88 7.33 18.97
N ASN A 28 1.07 8.21 19.55
CA ASN A 28 -0.39 8.22 19.40
C ASN A 28 -0.89 9.01 18.16
N LYS A 29 0.02 9.46 17.30
CA LYS A 29 -0.32 10.23 16.08
C LYS A 29 0.01 9.49 14.81
N ILE A 30 0.89 8.48 14.87
CA ILE A 30 1.41 7.77 13.71
C ILE A 30 0.67 6.45 13.55
N THR A 31 0.02 6.25 12.41
CA THR A 31 -0.53 4.94 12.02
C THR A 31 0.55 4.13 11.33
N ILE A 32 0.67 2.86 11.68
CA ILE A 32 1.74 2.00 11.17
C ILE A 32 1.14 0.73 10.55
N GLY A 33 1.64 0.39 9.38
CA GLY A 33 1.20 -0.79 8.67
C GLY A 33 2.06 -1.11 7.46
N LEU A 34 1.67 -2.13 6.74
CA LEU A 34 2.17 -2.40 5.40
C LEU A 34 0.98 -2.52 4.45
N VAL A 35 0.85 -1.56 3.54
CA VAL A 35 -0.24 -1.42 2.57
C VAL A 35 0.32 -0.95 1.23
N GLY A 36 -0.42 -1.11 0.16
CA GLY A 36 -0.01 -0.65 -1.17
C GLY A 36 0.45 -1.78 -2.08
N SER A 37 1.51 -1.53 -2.82
CA SER A 37 2.08 -2.47 -3.78
C SER A 37 2.79 -3.63 -3.07
N GLY A 38 2.77 -4.80 -3.68
CA GLY A 38 3.44 -6.00 -3.19
C GLY A 38 2.48 -7.19 -3.07
N SER A 39 2.99 -8.37 -3.39
CA SER A 39 2.23 -9.63 -3.31
C SER A 39 1.76 -9.93 -1.89
N GLU A 40 2.54 -9.55 -0.88
CA GLU A 40 2.20 -9.66 0.54
C GLU A 40 0.97 -8.85 0.91
N CYS A 41 0.84 -7.63 0.36
CA CYS A 41 -0.32 -6.76 0.62
C CYS A 41 -1.60 -7.27 -0.05
N LEU A 42 -1.46 -8.05 -1.12
CA LEU A 42 -2.55 -8.66 -1.88
C LEU A 42 -2.91 -10.07 -1.38
N GLY A 43 -2.09 -10.67 -0.52
CA GLY A 43 -2.28 -12.03 -0.01
C GLY A 43 -1.86 -13.13 -0.97
N PHE A 44 -1.04 -12.80 -1.99
CA PHE A 44 -0.49 -13.73 -2.99
C PHE A 44 0.98 -14.05 -2.77
N ASP A 45 1.46 -13.94 -1.54
CA ASP A 45 2.83 -14.22 -1.12
C ASP A 45 3.06 -15.73 -0.87
N ASP A 46 2.77 -16.53 -1.87
CA ASP A 46 3.06 -17.97 -1.92
C ASP A 46 4.48 -18.26 -2.47
N ASP A 47 4.83 -19.54 -2.59
CA ASP A 47 6.16 -19.95 -3.05
C ASP A 47 6.45 -19.59 -4.53
N ILE A 48 5.40 -19.24 -5.30
CA ILE A 48 5.51 -18.83 -6.72
C ILE A 48 5.77 -17.32 -6.81
N SER A 49 5.17 -16.55 -5.89
CA SER A 49 5.13 -15.08 -5.89
C SER A 49 6.00 -14.44 -4.81
N LYS A 50 7.01 -15.16 -4.28
CA LYS A 50 8.04 -14.57 -3.42
C LYS A 50 8.95 -13.68 -4.26
N ASP A 51 8.49 -12.49 -4.49
CA ASP A 51 9.10 -11.47 -5.32
C ASP A 51 10.39 -10.89 -4.74
N HIS A 52 11.11 -10.14 -5.59
CA HIS A 52 12.32 -9.43 -5.26
C HIS A 52 12.16 -8.38 -4.14
N ASP A 53 10.91 -8.04 -3.75
CA ASP A 53 10.58 -7.03 -2.75
C ASP A 53 10.13 -7.62 -1.41
N TYR A 54 10.35 -8.91 -1.19
CA TYR A 54 10.04 -9.59 0.06
C TYR A 54 11.09 -9.24 1.13
N GLU A 55 10.81 -8.17 1.88
CA GLU A 55 11.71 -7.65 2.91
C GLU A 55 10.97 -7.29 4.21
N PRO A 56 11.65 -7.30 5.37
CA PRO A 56 11.08 -6.84 6.63
C PRO A 56 10.97 -5.31 6.64
N ARG A 57 9.76 -4.78 6.40
CA ARG A 57 9.49 -3.34 6.31
C ARG A 57 8.12 -2.99 6.88
N PHE A 58 7.93 -1.72 7.21
CA PHE A 58 6.64 -1.11 7.53
C PHE A 58 6.63 0.35 7.11
N ILE A 59 5.44 0.91 6.97
CA ILE A 59 5.22 2.31 6.61
C ILE A 59 4.64 3.04 7.81
N MET A 60 5.14 4.24 8.07
CA MET A 60 4.63 5.19 9.06
C MET A 60 3.78 6.25 8.33
N PHE A 61 2.47 6.21 8.53
CA PHE A 61 1.53 7.20 8.03
C PHE A 61 1.41 8.31 9.05
N VAL A 62 1.89 9.50 8.71
CA VAL A 62 1.96 10.65 9.60
C VAL A 62 0.90 11.70 9.24
N PRO A 63 0.42 12.48 10.24
CA PRO A 63 -0.45 13.62 10.00
C PRO A 63 0.15 14.61 9.01
N ASP A 64 -0.70 15.33 8.28
CA ASP A 64 -0.29 16.30 7.27
C ASP A 64 0.37 17.55 7.86
N ASP A 65 0.14 17.84 9.12
CA ASP A 65 0.73 18.96 9.87
C ASP A 65 2.15 18.68 10.41
N PHE A 66 2.69 17.48 10.21
CA PHE A 66 4.08 17.20 10.56
C PHE A 66 5.02 17.97 9.63
N ASP A 67 5.98 18.67 10.26
CA ASP A 67 7.02 19.37 9.52
C ASP A 67 8.07 18.42 8.93
N ASP A 68 8.78 18.88 7.92
CA ASP A 68 9.78 18.09 7.20
C ASP A 68 10.93 17.66 8.12
N GLN A 69 11.24 18.42 9.17
CA GLN A 69 12.27 18.07 10.14
C GLN A 69 11.86 16.85 10.98
N THR A 70 10.59 16.79 11.39
CA THR A 70 10.02 15.64 12.11
C THR A 70 10.00 14.40 11.22
N ILE A 71 9.56 14.53 9.97
CA ILE A 71 9.57 13.44 8.99
C ILE A 71 11.01 12.93 8.78
N PHE A 72 11.97 13.82 8.55
CA PHE A 72 13.37 13.44 8.38
C PHE A 72 13.95 12.69 9.59
N LYS A 73 13.61 13.12 10.83
CA LYS A 73 14.05 12.40 12.04
C LYS A 73 13.45 11.00 12.12
N LEU A 74 12.18 10.83 11.77
CA LEU A 74 11.52 9.52 11.73
C LEU A 74 12.16 8.60 10.69
N GLU A 75 12.41 9.11 9.48
CA GLU A 75 13.09 8.36 8.43
C GLU A 75 14.50 7.94 8.83
N ARG A 76 15.27 8.85 9.43
CA ARG A 76 16.60 8.55 9.93
C ARG A 76 16.59 7.46 11.00
N ALA A 77 15.64 7.51 11.92
CA ALA A 77 15.48 6.50 12.96
C ALA A 77 15.06 5.14 12.36
N TYR A 78 14.14 5.15 11.38
CA TYR A 78 13.75 3.96 10.65
C TYR A 78 14.94 3.32 9.90
N ASN A 79 15.75 4.12 9.24
CA ASN A 79 16.91 3.64 8.50
C ASN A 79 18.02 3.10 9.41
N ALA A 80 18.06 3.50 10.68
CA ALA A 80 18.98 2.97 11.69
C ALA A 80 18.52 1.61 12.28
N LEU A 81 17.32 1.11 11.95
CA LEU A 81 16.87 -0.21 12.34
C LEU A 81 17.75 -1.31 11.71
N PRO A 82 17.80 -2.54 12.28
CA PRO A 82 18.61 -3.62 11.76
C PRO A 82 18.39 -3.87 10.26
N SER A 83 19.48 -4.09 9.53
CA SER A 83 19.47 -4.37 8.10
C SER A 83 19.03 -5.80 7.76
N GLU A 84 18.99 -6.68 8.75
CA GLU A 84 18.60 -8.08 8.61
C GLU A 84 17.59 -8.48 9.70
N PHE A 85 16.56 -9.23 9.30
CA PHE A 85 15.59 -9.80 10.22
C PHE A 85 15.07 -11.14 9.68
N MET A 86 15.11 -12.18 10.49
CA MET A 86 14.69 -13.55 10.13
C MET A 86 15.35 -14.09 8.84
N GLY A 87 16.62 -13.74 8.60
CA GLY A 87 17.37 -14.16 7.40
C GLY A 87 17.03 -13.36 6.13
N LEU A 88 16.21 -12.33 6.23
CA LEU A 88 15.88 -11.44 5.13
C LEU A 88 16.60 -10.12 5.26
N GLN A 89 17.17 -9.64 4.15
CA GLN A 89 17.83 -8.35 4.07
C GLN A 89 16.84 -7.25 3.74
N ARG A 90 16.94 -6.11 4.43
CA ARG A 90 16.24 -4.89 4.05
C ARG A 90 17.00 -4.22 2.90
N LYS A 91 16.29 -3.86 1.87
CA LYS A 91 16.87 -3.04 0.79
C LYS A 91 16.92 -1.59 1.25
N TYR A 92 18.13 -1.04 1.29
CA TYR A 92 18.30 0.39 1.51
C TYR A 92 18.40 1.06 0.15
N ASP A 93 17.34 1.64 -0.33
CA ASP A 93 17.45 2.60 -1.42
C ASP A 93 17.60 4.00 -0.83
N HIS A 94 18.86 4.44 -0.69
CA HIS A 94 19.20 5.77 -0.19
C HIS A 94 18.70 6.91 -1.10
N LEU A 95 18.17 6.59 -2.27
CA LEU A 95 17.68 7.55 -3.26
C LEU A 95 16.17 7.80 -3.15
N MET A 96 15.44 6.94 -2.45
CA MET A 96 14.00 7.04 -2.26
C MET A 96 13.66 7.54 -0.84
N LEU A 97 13.85 8.84 -0.61
CA LEU A 97 13.30 9.50 0.59
C LEU A 97 11.76 9.48 0.51
N GLY A 98 11.09 9.08 1.58
CA GLY A 98 9.64 9.15 1.69
C GLY A 98 8.87 7.85 1.47
N GLU A 99 9.53 6.70 1.28
CA GLU A 99 8.82 5.42 1.13
C GLU A 99 8.33 4.84 2.46
N ASN A 100 9.05 5.10 3.57
CA ASN A 100 8.75 4.50 4.87
C ASN A 100 8.06 5.46 5.85
N VAL A 101 8.12 6.77 5.58
CA VAL A 101 7.40 7.82 6.33
C VAL A 101 6.68 8.69 5.32
N ILE A 102 5.37 8.63 5.30
CA ILE A 102 4.56 9.36 4.31
C ILE A 102 3.40 10.08 4.97
N LYS A 103 3.12 11.31 4.54
CA LYS A 103 1.91 12.02 4.95
C LYS A 103 0.67 11.29 4.45
N ILE A 104 -0.37 11.30 5.26
CA ILE A 104 -1.62 10.60 4.94
C ILE A 104 -2.20 11.11 3.62
N SER A 105 -2.23 12.44 3.42
CA SER A 105 -2.70 13.04 2.18
C SER A 105 -1.86 12.63 0.98
N ASP A 106 -0.53 12.59 1.11
CA ASP A 106 0.38 12.24 0.01
C ASP A 106 0.20 10.78 -0.41
N PHE A 107 0.05 9.87 0.55
CA PHE A 107 -0.24 8.46 0.25
C PHE A 107 -1.51 8.30 -0.59
N TYR A 108 -2.61 8.91 -0.16
CA TYR A 108 -3.86 8.79 -0.89
C TYR A 108 -3.85 9.58 -2.21
N LEU A 109 -3.18 10.74 -2.25
CA LEU A 109 -3.00 11.49 -3.49
C LEU A 109 -2.24 10.67 -4.55
N GLN A 110 -1.16 9.99 -4.16
CA GLN A 110 -0.39 9.12 -5.06
C GLN A 110 -1.20 7.93 -5.56
N LYS A 111 -2.03 7.33 -4.71
CA LYS A 111 -2.81 6.13 -5.07
C LYS A 111 -4.07 6.46 -5.86
N ILE A 112 -4.83 7.44 -5.44
CA ILE A 112 -6.18 7.68 -5.98
C ILE A 112 -6.44 9.11 -6.45
N GLY A 113 -5.44 9.99 -6.37
CA GLY A 113 -5.60 11.41 -6.78
C GLY A 113 -6.55 12.22 -5.88
N ASN A 114 -6.88 11.70 -4.68
CA ASN A 114 -7.83 12.31 -3.75
C ASN A 114 -7.37 12.09 -2.32
N THR A 115 -7.34 13.15 -1.52
CA THR A 115 -6.79 13.14 -0.15
C THR A 115 -7.82 12.85 0.94
N THR A 116 -9.11 12.82 0.60
CA THR A 116 -10.21 12.74 1.58
C THR A 116 -10.98 11.43 1.57
N GLY A 117 -10.80 10.64 0.51
CA GLY A 117 -11.59 9.43 0.25
C GLY A 117 -13.05 9.69 -0.15
N ASN A 118 -13.46 10.96 -0.28
CA ASN A 118 -14.77 11.31 -0.77
C ASN A 118 -14.73 11.40 -2.31
N LEU A 119 -15.01 10.29 -2.98
CA LEU A 119 -14.95 10.18 -4.43
C LEU A 119 -16.32 10.41 -5.05
N SER A 120 -16.37 11.23 -6.10
CA SER A 120 -17.50 11.34 -7.01
C SER A 120 -17.65 10.06 -7.84
N ASN A 121 -18.82 9.86 -8.45
CA ASN A 121 -19.03 8.72 -9.35
C ASN A 121 -18.04 8.71 -10.52
N TYR A 122 -17.61 9.87 -11.00
CA TYR A 122 -16.61 9.98 -12.05
C TYR A 122 -15.23 9.51 -11.57
N GLU A 123 -14.80 9.94 -10.38
CA GLU A 123 -13.52 9.48 -9.80
C GLU A 123 -13.55 7.98 -9.54
N TRP A 124 -14.64 7.44 -8.96
CA TRP A 124 -14.81 6.00 -8.78
C TRP A 124 -14.68 5.22 -10.10
N LEU A 125 -15.20 5.73 -11.21
CA LEU A 125 -15.09 5.10 -12.53
C LEU A 125 -13.71 5.23 -13.14
N SER A 126 -13.07 6.40 -12.97
CA SER A 126 -11.80 6.76 -13.63
C SER A 126 -10.57 6.14 -12.95
N ILE A 127 -10.58 6.04 -11.61
CA ILE A 127 -9.43 5.48 -10.87
C ILE A 127 -9.33 3.98 -11.17
N PRO A 128 -8.17 3.48 -11.64
CA PRO A 128 -7.97 2.06 -11.86
C PRO A 128 -8.22 1.23 -10.61
N SER A 129 -8.86 0.05 -10.76
CA SER A 129 -9.28 -0.76 -9.62
C SER A 129 -8.12 -1.24 -8.74
N PHE A 130 -6.93 -1.43 -9.32
CA PHE A 130 -5.76 -1.83 -8.57
C PHE A 130 -5.26 -0.72 -7.63
N TYR A 131 -5.35 0.56 -8.00
CA TYR A 131 -5.00 1.67 -7.10
C TYR A 131 -5.98 1.82 -5.94
N LEU A 132 -7.28 1.61 -6.19
CA LEU A 132 -8.28 1.54 -5.11
C LEU A 132 -8.01 0.37 -4.16
N LEU A 133 -7.57 -0.76 -4.70
CA LEU A 133 -7.17 -1.91 -3.89
C LEU A 133 -5.90 -1.60 -3.09
N GLU A 134 -4.86 -1.03 -3.68
CA GLU A 134 -3.63 -0.64 -2.97
C GLU A 134 -3.86 0.39 -1.87
N ALA A 135 -4.85 1.29 -2.04
CA ALA A 135 -5.24 2.24 -1.00
C ALA A 135 -5.93 1.59 0.21
N THR A 136 -6.39 0.33 0.07
CA THR A 136 -7.21 -0.35 1.10
C THR A 136 -6.75 -1.76 1.48
N ASN A 137 -5.73 -2.31 0.84
CA ASN A 137 -5.20 -3.65 1.09
C ASN A 137 -4.22 -3.69 2.31
N GLY A 138 -3.51 -4.80 2.44
CA GLY A 138 -2.48 -4.97 3.45
C GLY A 138 -3.00 -4.99 4.88
N LYS A 139 -2.13 -4.68 5.85
CA LYS A 139 -2.45 -4.76 7.28
C LYS A 139 -1.95 -3.54 8.04
N ILE A 140 -2.77 -3.03 8.96
CA ILE A 140 -2.39 -2.00 9.93
C ILE A 140 -1.96 -2.70 11.22
N PHE A 141 -0.77 -2.37 11.70
CA PHE A 141 -0.16 -2.95 12.90
C PHE A 141 -0.43 -2.09 14.14
N ASN A 142 -0.45 -0.76 13.98
CA ASN A 142 -0.82 0.20 15.02
C ASN A 142 -1.71 1.28 14.43
N GLN A 143 -2.91 1.39 15.00
CA GLN A 143 -3.91 2.39 14.61
C GLN A 143 -3.90 3.55 15.60
N ALA A 144 -3.08 4.56 15.35
CA ALA A 144 -3.03 5.74 16.22
C ALA A 144 -3.78 6.94 15.61
N ASN A 145 -3.70 7.15 14.30
CA ASN A 145 -4.37 8.26 13.62
C ASN A 145 -5.72 7.83 13.03
N ASN A 146 -6.77 8.57 13.38
CA ASN A 146 -8.12 8.30 12.90
C ASN A 146 -8.34 8.67 11.43
N ASP A 147 -7.63 9.68 10.90
CA ASP A 147 -7.88 10.19 9.55
C ASP A 147 -7.54 9.14 8.49
N PHE A 148 -6.39 8.45 8.67
CA PHE A 148 -6.01 7.35 7.79
C PHE A 148 -7.11 6.28 7.72
N MET A 149 -7.62 5.87 8.87
CA MET A 149 -8.64 4.83 8.95
C MET A 149 -9.99 5.27 8.41
N GLN A 150 -10.37 6.53 8.61
CA GLN A 150 -11.61 7.09 8.06
C GLN A 150 -11.59 7.11 6.53
N ILE A 151 -10.47 7.52 5.93
CA ILE A 151 -10.32 7.49 4.47
C ILE A 151 -10.39 6.05 3.96
N ARG A 152 -9.65 5.14 4.60
CA ARG A 152 -9.66 3.71 4.26
C ARG A 152 -11.06 3.10 4.35
N GLU A 153 -11.83 3.45 5.38
CA GLU A 153 -13.21 2.99 5.56
C GLU A 153 -14.13 3.52 4.45
N LYS A 154 -14.02 4.81 4.09
CA LYS A 154 -14.79 5.39 2.98
C LYS A 154 -14.51 4.66 1.66
N LEU A 155 -13.25 4.41 1.36
CA LEU A 155 -12.84 3.72 0.14
C LEU A 155 -13.26 2.24 0.12
N SER A 156 -13.36 1.59 1.28
CA SER A 156 -13.87 0.21 1.38
C SER A 156 -15.36 0.07 1.05
N LYS A 157 -16.13 1.16 1.17
CA LYS A 157 -17.55 1.23 0.84
C LYS A 157 -17.77 1.46 -0.67
N TYR A 158 -17.23 0.58 -1.47
CA TYR A 158 -17.30 0.64 -2.93
C TYR A 158 -18.76 0.67 -3.43
N PRO A 159 -19.20 1.71 -4.17
CA PRO A 159 -20.58 1.77 -4.66
C PRO A 159 -20.90 0.61 -5.61
N GLN A 160 -21.98 -0.10 -5.35
CA GLN A 160 -22.28 -1.36 -6.03
C GLN A 160 -22.55 -1.19 -7.54
N ASP A 161 -23.22 -0.10 -7.93
CA ASP A 161 -23.46 0.21 -9.33
C ASP A 161 -22.18 0.53 -10.10
N ILE A 162 -21.22 1.21 -9.47
CA ILE A 162 -19.88 1.48 -10.02
C ILE A 162 -19.11 0.17 -10.19
N LYS A 163 -19.16 -0.70 -9.18
CA LYS A 163 -18.51 -2.02 -9.23
C LYS A 163 -19.00 -2.83 -10.43
N TYR A 164 -20.30 -2.88 -10.66
CA TYR A 164 -20.87 -3.58 -11.82
C TYR A 164 -20.48 -2.95 -13.15
N LYS A 165 -20.48 -1.62 -13.24
CA LYS A 165 -20.05 -0.91 -14.46
C LYS A 165 -18.58 -1.21 -14.82
N LYS A 166 -17.68 -1.17 -13.82
CA LYS A 166 -16.27 -1.51 -14.03
C LYS A 166 -16.09 -2.97 -14.42
N LEU A 167 -16.80 -3.89 -13.74
CA LEU A 167 -16.73 -5.31 -14.08
C LEU A 167 -17.19 -5.55 -15.53
N ALA A 168 -18.32 -4.97 -15.93
CA ALA A 168 -18.82 -5.08 -17.29
C ALA A 168 -17.83 -4.52 -18.33
N GLY A 169 -17.22 -3.36 -18.05
CA GLY A 169 -16.20 -2.76 -18.91
C GLY A 169 -14.95 -3.65 -19.04
N ASN A 170 -14.47 -4.21 -17.94
CA ASN A 170 -13.31 -5.12 -17.95
C ASN A 170 -13.60 -6.42 -18.72
N LEU A 171 -14.79 -7.00 -18.52
CA LEU A 171 -15.21 -8.19 -19.26
C LEU A 171 -15.30 -7.92 -20.78
N LEU A 172 -15.86 -6.75 -21.16
CA LEU A 172 -15.91 -6.35 -22.57
C LEU A 172 -14.51 -6.18 -23.16
N LEU A 173 -13.60 -5.52 -22.42
CA LEU A 173 -12.21 -5.36 -22.83
C LEU A 173 -11.49 -6.70 -22.98
N MET A 174 -11.65 -7.63 -22.04
CA MET A 174 -11.10 -8.99 -22.12
C MET A 174 -11.64 -9.74 -23.34
N TYR A 175 -12.94 -9.64 -23.60
CA TYR A 175 -13.54 -10.26 -24.78
C TYR A 175 -12.94 -9.71 -26.08
N GLN A 176 -12.89 -8.38 -26.24
CA GLN A 176 -12.39 -7.75 -27.46
C GLN A 176 -10.89 -7.97 -27.66
N SER A 177 -10.09 -7.83 -26.60
CA SER A 177 -8.62 -7.92 -26.69
C SER A 177 -8.11 -9.37 -26.68
N GLY A 178 -8.77 -10.24 -25.95
CA GLY A 178 -8.38 -11.64 -25.78
C GLY A 178 -9.06 -12.56 -26.80
N ILE A 179 -10.31 -12.92 -26.54
CA ILE A 179 -11.00 -13.98 -27.29
C ILE A 179 -11.12 -13.64 -28.77
N TYR A 180 -11.54 -12.40 -29.08
CA TYR A 180 -11.73 -11.98 -30.46
C TYR A 180 -10.43 -11.97 -31.27
N ASN A 181 -9.34 -11.47 -30.69
CA ASN A 181 -8.03 -11.46 -31.36
C ASN A 181 -7.45 -12.88 -31.47
N TYR A 182 -7.62 -13.70 -30.42
CA TYR A 182 -7.21 -15.09 -30.45
C TYR A 182 -7.91 -15.88 -31.57
N GLU A 183 -9.23 -15.76 -31.73
CA GLU A 183 -9.98 -16.38 -32.82
C GLU A 183 -9.47 -15.94 -34.20
N ARG A 184 -9.14 -14.64 -34.34
CA ARG A 184 -8.61 -14.13 -35.62
C ARG A 184 -7.19 -14.66 -35.90
N ALA A 185 -6.31 -14.69 -34.89
CA ALA A 185 -4.98 -15.27 -35.03
C ALA A 185 -5.06 -16.75 -35.39
N THR A 186 -5.92 -17.53 -34.74
CA THR A 186 -6.16 -18.93 -35.02
C THR A 186 -6.63 -19.16 -36.47
N LYS A 187 -7.58 -18.35 -36.95
CA LYS A 187 -8.08 -18.45 -38.34
C LYS A 187 -7.03 -18.07 -39.38
N ARG A 188 -6.02 -17.30 -39.03
CA ARG A 188 -4.92 -16.88 -39.89
C ARG A 188 -3.68 -17.74 -39.76
N ASN A 189 -3.66 -18.71 -38.84
CA ASN A 189 -2.43 -19.44 -38.44
C ASN A 189 -1.27 -18.51 -38.03
N ASP A 190 -1.58 -17.38 -37.37
CA ASP A 190 -0.65 -16.35 -36.96
C ASP A 190 -0.65 -16.28 -35.42
N PHE A 191 0.38 -16.88 -34.77
CA PHE A 191 0.56 -16.94 -33.32
C PHE A 191 1.83 -16.26 -32.90
#